data_518290615546c781430dc1459b836284
#
_entry.id   518290615546c781430dc1459b836284
#
_cell.length_a   1.000
_cell.length_b   1.000
_cell.length_c   1.000
_cell.angle_alpha   90.00
_cell.angle_beta   90.00
_cell.angle_gamma   90.00
#
_symmetry.space_group_name_H-M   'P 1'
#
loop_
_entity.id
_entity.type
_entity.pdbx_description
1 polymer ?
#
loop_
_entity_poly.entity_id
_entity_poly.type
_entity_poly.pdbx_seq_one_letter_code
_entity_poly.pdbx_strand_id
1 'polypeptide(L)'
;MLVCKKLLLPFAFACCGSLFAQNIQNPVLPGVADAGVMKYNGKYYIGGVRTNGDFYVSDDLVHWGKPIHVVSMDNDWTRGSGAGDDQIHANDMFYLNGDFHLYWSVNYWGKDKHAVHIVHAQSKDVLGAYTEPDKKTWMDNRIDPKVFRDDDGQLYMYMVRFTDGNTIWGRKMKNPAEFAGEPVCQFASLPDTWETMDNRVAEGPWVMKYRGRYYMMYNANHTSTEWGNYQLGVAEADSPLGFQNGNKYSYPVVGCNQTQLEEKQVDLLRYGRTYEPLFAYTESKPGSDWTKVTYDDSGWARGETGFSSREVKGSTTRHLGTLWNTPSLWLRKTFSAGSETGNLALRVAHDGDTRIYLNGTLVYEKQGRDYCIVNLDKKLRAALKEGTNLLAVETNKGRSQFFDVSLFDMKDGIADDILMTPGQPNILRGPNGFEWWLIYMANKNDEHRGQYINRVQFFDKTLFVDGITGPRTAGYHPEPSMPTFAGKGETASFGVLKEVQPSVAYLFETGVKTEGGAGVIAWWKDADNCAYVGLDAENRSWYLRTLVGGKENKESYALPEDFHWGVYHHLRICLLYTSPSPRDMRRSR
;
A
#
# COMPACT_ATOMS: atom_id res chain seq x y z
N MET A 1 14.43 -49.14 -59.48
CA MET A 1 13.08 -48.63 -59.24
C MET A 1 12.91 -48.58 -57.71
N LEU A 2 13.34 -47.44 -57.05
CA LEU A 2 13.28 -47.23 -55.62
C LEU A 2 12.07 -46.32 -55.31
N VAL A 3 11.13 -46.83 -54.55
CA VAL A 3 9.95 -46.12 -54.15
C VAL A 3 10.30 -45.38 -52.85
N CYS A 4 10.36 -44.03 -52.93
CA CYS A 4 10.56 -43.17 -51.78
C CYS A 4 9.22 -42.98 -51.06
N LYS A 5 9.04 -43.59 -49.88
CA LYS A 5 7.90 -43.30 -48.97
C LYS A 5 8.16 -41.97 -48.29
N LYS A 6 7.35 -40.99 -48.61
CA LYS A 6 7.28 -39.72 -47.84
C LYS A 6 6.61 -40.00 -46.49
N LEU A 7 7.38 -39.86 -45.41
CA LEU A 7 6.83 -39.77 -44.04
C LEU A 7 6.30 -38.34 -43.87
N LEU A 8 5.00 -38.21 -43.76
CA LEU A 8 4.34 -37.01 -43.28
C LEU A 8 4.40 -37.04 -41.73
N LEU A 9 5.29 -36.22 -41.17
CA LEU A 9 5.22 -35.89 -39.78
C LEU A 9 4.06 -34.88 -39.59
N PRO A 10 3.15 -35.09 -38.64
CA PRO A 10 2.20 -34.07 -38.28
C PRO A 10 2.96 -32.96 -37.53
N PHE A 11 3.00 -31.79 -38.12
CA PHE A 11 3.33 -30.56 -37.41
C PHE A 11 2.25 -30.36 -36.32
N ALA A 12 2.58 -30.70 -35.11
CA ALA A 12 1.85 -30.20 -33.95
C ALA A 12 2.07 -28.68 -33.92
N PHE A 13 1.09 -27.93 -34.39
CA PHE A 13 0.97 -26.54 -34.02
C PHE A 13 0.82 -26.52 -32.51
N ALA A 14 1.92 -26.30 -31.80
CA ALA A 14 1.84 -25.76 -30.45
C ALA A 14 1.14 -24.40 -30.62
N CYS A 15 -0.14 -24.37 -30.31
CA CYS A 15 -0.82 -23.13 -30.01
C CYS A 15 0.01 -22.45 -28.90
N CYS A 16 0.85 -21.50 -29.30
CA CYS A 16 1.19 -20.41 -28.41
C CYS A 16 -0.14 -19.77 -28.07
N GLY A 17 -0.79 -20.28 -27.01
CA GLY A 17 -1.84 -19.55 -26.35
C GLY A 17 -1.22 -18.22 -26.01
N SER A 18 -1.67 -17.17 -26.69
CA SER A 18 -1.47 -15.82 -26.20
C SER A 18 -1.86 -15.87 -24.73
N LEU A 19 -0.86 -15.80 -23.85
CA LEU A 19 -1.06 -15.48 -22.44
C LEU A 19 -1.70 -14.09 -22.45
N PHE A 20 -3.01 -14.04 -22.59
CA PHE A 20 -3.75 -12.86 -22.17
C PHE A 20 -3.33 -12.65 -20.74
N ALA A 21 -2.69 -11.53 -20.45
CA ALA A 21 -2.42 -11.11 -19.09
C ALA A 21 -3.74 -11.28 -18.34
N GLN A 22 -3.77 -12.24 -17.42
CA GLN A 22 -4.97 -12.44 -16.61
C GLN A 22 -5.15 -11.15 -15.84
N ASN A 23 -6.27 -10.51 -16.05
CA ASN A 23 -6.61 -9.32 -15.31
C ASN A 23 -6.83 -9.71 -13.86
N ILE A 24 -6.13 -9.07 -12.95
CA ILE A 24 -6.33 -9.26 -11.52
C ILE A 24 -7.55 -8.49 -11.04
N GLN A 25 -8.15 -8.97 -9.98
CA GLN A 25 -9.23 -8.33 -9.28
C GLN A 25 -8.80 -8.05 -7.83
N ASN A 26 -8.66 -6.79 -7.49
CA ASN A 26 -8.36 -6.38 -6.12
C ASN A 26 -9.65 -6.42 -5.26
N PRO A 27 -9.57 -6.77 -3.96
CA PRO A 27 -8.38 -7.15 -3.21
C PRO A 27 -7.88 -8.56 -3.56
N VAL A 28 -6.56 -8.74 -3.67
CA VAL A 28 -5.95 -10.05 -3.92
C VAL A 28 -5.92 -10.92 -2.65
N LEU A 29 -5.97 -10.32 -1.47
CA LEU A 29 -6.05 -11.01 -0.18
C LEU A 29 -7.02 -10.28 0.75
N PRO A 30 -8.32 -10.67 0.78
CA PRO A 30 -9.30 -10.08 1.67
C PRO A 30 -9.03 -10.36 3.16
N GLY A 31 -9.41 -9.43 4.04
CA GLY A 31 -9.39 -9.62 5.49
C GLY A 31 -8.03 -9.41 6.16
N VAL A 32 -6.99 -9.08 5.41
CA VAL A 32 -5.65 -8.77 5.93
C VAL A 32 -5.39 -7.28 5.84
N ALA A 33 -5.05 -6.66 6.97
CA ALA A 33 -4.73 -5.24 7.07
C ALA A 33 -3.33 -5.05 7.66
N ASP A 34 -2.77 -3.84 7.52
CA ASP A 34 -1.50 -3.40 8.11
C ASP A 34 -0.34 -4.41 7.92
N ALA A 35 -0.27 -5.00 6.74
CA ALA A 35 0.60 -6.14 6.48
C ALA A 35 2.04 -5.74 6.20
N GLY A 36 2.98 -6.55 6.72
CA GLY A 36 4.34 -6.65 6.22
C GLY A 36 4.44 -7.72 5.14
N VAL A 37 5.22 -7.45 4.11
CA VAL A 37 5.44 -8.39 3.02
C VAL A 37 6.92 -8.58 2.74
N MET A 38 7.36 -9.81 2.64
CA MET A 38 8.74 -10.16 2.28
C MET A 38 8.76 -11.08 1.06
N LYS A 39 9.68 -10.83 0.14
CA LYS A 39 10.05 -11.78 -0.92
C LYS A 39 11.28 -12.56 -0.48
N TYR A 40 11.17 -13.87 -0.42
CA TYR A 40 12.29 -14.74 -0.11
C TYR A 40 12.22 -16.02 -0.92
N ASN A 41 13.34 -16.40 -1.54
CA ASN A 41 13.50 -17.63 -2.33
C ASN A 41 12.38 -17.82 -3.38
N GLY A 42 12.05 -16.76 -4.13
CA GLY A 42 11.05 -16.74 -5.19
C GLY A 42 9.58 -16.71 -4.72
N LYS A 43 9.34 -16.73 -3.42
CA LYS A 43 8.00 -16.69 -2.82
C LYS A 43 7.77 -15.39 -2.04
N TYR A 44 6.50 -15.07 -1.86
CA TYR A 44 6.04 -13.92 -1.07
C TYR A 44 5.38 -14.42 0.21
N TYR A 45 5.67 -13.74 1.31
CA TYR A 45 5.16 -14.03 2.64
C TYR A 45 4.49 -12.78 3.17
N ILE A 46 3.26 -12.87 3.63
CA ILE A 46 2.47 -11.74 4.13
C ILE A 46 1.74 -12.07 5.41
N GLY A 47 1.76 -11.17 6.36
CA GLY A 47 0.97 -11.22 7.58
C GLY A 47 0.60 -9.82 8.06
N GLY A 48 -0.40 -9.70 8.93
CA GLY A 48 -0.86 -8.40 9.41
C GLY A 48 -1.97 -8.51 10.45
N VAL A 49 -2.64 -7.40 10.73
CA VAL A 49 -3.77 -7.34 11.64
C VAL A 49 -4.85 -8.35 11.23
N ARG A 50 -5.42 -9.03 12.20
CA ARG A 50 -6.41 -10.11 12.08
C ARG A 50 -5.86 -11.44 11.57
N THR A 51 -4.56 -11.57 11.34
CA THR A 51 -3.95 -12.85 11.02
C THR A 51 -3.53 -13.63 12.27
N ASN A 52 -3.60 -13.04 13.45
CA ASN A 52 -3.27 -13.65 14.74
C ASN A 52 -1.91 -14.36 14.73
N GLY A 53 -0.91 -13.76 14.10
CA GLY A 53 0.40 -14.37 13.91
C GLY A 53 0.45 -15.38 12.77
N ASP A 54 -0.57 -15.42 11.92
CA ASP A 54 -0.61 -16.25 10.74
C ASP A 54 -0.06 -15.51 9.52
N PHE A 55 0.66 -16.24 8.68
CA PHE A 55 1.18 -15.74 7.42
C PHE A 55 0.61 -16.52 6.24
N TYR A 56 0.49 -15.83 5.11
CA TYR A 56 0.10 -16.42 3.83
C TYR A 56 1.30 -16.45 2.91
N VAL A 57 1.32 -17.40 1.98
CA VAL A 57 2.39 -17.59 1.01
C VAL A 57 1.82 -17.51 -0.41
N SER A 58 2.52 -16.81 -1.30
CA SER A 58 2.18 -16.70 -2.71
C SER A 58 3.41 -16.86 -3.59
N ASP A 59 3.23 -17.38 -4.80
CA ASP A 59 4.27 -17.41 -5.84
C ASP A 59 4.18 -16.20 -6.79
N ASP A 60 3.05 -15.49 -6.81
CA ASP A 60 2.74 -14.49 -7.84
C ASP A 60 2.14 -13.17 -7.32
N LEU A 61 2.01 -12.98 -6.00
CA LEU A 61 1.35 -11.84 -5.34
C LEU A 61 -0.18 -11.81 -5.48
N VAL A 62 -0.77 -12.70 -6.25
CA VAL A 62 -2.21 -12.72 -6.56
C VAL A 62 -2.92 -13.88 -5.86
N HIS A 63 -2.33 -15.07 -5.93
CA HIS A 63 -2.89 -16.27 -5.37
C HIS A 63 -2.20 -16.62 -4.06
N TRP A 64 -2.95 -16.55 -2.96
CA TRP A 64 -2.44 -16.78 -1.61
C TRP A 64 -2.92 -18.13 -1.08
N GLY A 65 -1.99 -18.86 -0.45
CA GLY A 65 -2.29 -20.15 0.18
C GLY A 65 -3.14 -20.01 1.45
N LYS A 66 -3.30 -21.10 2.17
CA LYS A 66 -3.94 -21.09 3.49
C LYS A 66 -3.01 -20.42 4.52
N PRO A 67 -3.56 -19.79 5.57
CA PRO A 67 -2.75 -19.21 6.64
C PRO A 67 -1.95 -20.28 7.37
N ILE A 68 -0.72 -19.91 7.75
CA ILE A 68 0.21 -20.74 8.52
C ILE A 68 0.58 -19.94 9.77
N HIS A 69 0.36 -20.53 10.94
CA HIS A 69 0.70 -19.87 12.20
C HIS A 69 2.22 -19.87 12.40
N VAL A 70 2.81 -18.68 12.60
CA VAL A 70 4.27 -18.51 12.71
C VAL A 70 4.70 -17.86 14.02
N VAL A 71 3.83 -17.10 14.67
CA VAL A 71 4.16 -16.40 15.91
C VAL A 71 2.96 -16.30 16.83
N SER A 72 3.20 -16.53 18.11
CA SER A 72 2.29 -16.16 19.20
C SER A 72 3.01 -15.18 20.11
N MET A 73 2.32 -14.14 20.55
CA MET A 73 2.86 -13.22 21.54
C MET A 73 3.05 -13.96 22.87
N ASP A 74 4.29 -14.05 23.33
CA ASP A 74 4.64 -14.69 24.58
C ASP A 74 5.68 -13.87 25.34
N ASN A 75 5.29 -12.64 25.71
CA ASN A 75 6.11 -11.76 26.51
C ASN A 75 5.49 -11.44 27.87
N ASP A 76 6.35 -11.10 28.83
CA ASP A 76 5.93 -10.91 30.22
C ASP A 76 5.16 -9.59 30.44
N TRP A 77 5.40 -8.59 29.59
CA TRP A 77 4.84 -7.25 29.76
C TRP A 77 3.41 -7.08 29.16
N THR A 78 2.99 -7.92 28.21
CA THR A 78 1.60 -7.92 27.70
C THR A 78 0.69 -8.85 28.46
N ARG A 79 1.23 -9.81 29.22
CA ARG A 79 0.47 -10.81 29.97
C ARG A 79 -0.49 -10.18 30.98
N GLY A 80 -1.78 -10.49 30.87
CA GLY A 80 -2.79 -9.94 31.77
C GLY A 80 -3.12 -8.46 31.58
N SER A 81 -2.61 -7.83 30.57
CA SER A 81 -2.82 -6.41 30.28
C SER A 81 -4.16 -6.10 29.61
N GLY A 82 -4.83 -7.10 29.05
CA GLY A 82 -6.02 -6.94 28.21
C GLY A 82 -5.71 -6.51 26.78
N ALA A 83 -4.42 -6.35 26.42
CA ALA A 83 -4.00 -6.44 25.02
C ALA A 83 -4.28 -7.87 24.59
N GLY A 84 -4.98 -8.08 23.47
CA GLY A 84 -5.17 -9.42 22.94
C GLY A 84 -3.80 -10.05 22.70
N ASP A 85 -3.60 -11.26 23.19
CA ASP A 85 -2.31 -11.96 23.16
C ASP A 85 -1.79 -12.18 21.73
N ASP A 86 -2.65 -11.94 20.71
CA ASP A 86 -2.39 -12.21 19.31
C ASP A 86 -2.46 -10.94 18.42
N GLN A 87 -2.38 -9.76 19.00
CA GLN A 87 -2.44 -8.51 18.22
C GLN A 87 -1.07 -8.20 17.59
N ILE A 88 -0.90 -8.63 16.36
CA ILE A 88 0.25 -8.27 15.53
C ILE A 88 -0.18 -7.18 14.55
N HIS A 89 0.20 -5.93 14.86
CA HIS A 89 -0.16 -4.77 14.05
C HIS A 89 1.06 -4.29 13.26
N ALA A 90 0.84 -3.87 12.02
CA ALA A 90 1.84 -3.19 11.20
C ALA A 90 3.22 -3.84 11.27
N ASN A 91 3.25 -5.13 10.95
CA ASN A 91 4.48 -5.92 11.03
C ASN A 91 5.44 -5.65 9.87
N ASP A 92 6.68 -6.04 10.06
CA ASP A 92 7.69 -6.14 9.02
C ASP A 92 8.48 -7.45 9.14
N MET A 93 8.83 -8.03 8.01
CA MET A 93 9.67 -9.23 7.91
C MET A 93 10.97 -8.92 7.22
N PHE A 94 12.07 -9.40 7.78
CA PHE A 94 13.40 -9.12 7.28
C PHE A 94 14.31 -10.33 7.40
N TYR A 95 15.04 -10.68 6.33
CA TYR A 95 16.04 -11.76 6.35
C TYR A 95 17.44 -11.17 6.38
N LEU A 96 18.25 -11.63 7.33
CA LEU A 96 19.67 -11.26 7.44
C LEU A 96 20.50 -12.42 7.97
N ASN A 97 21.59 -12.75 7.24
CA ASN A 97 22.64 -13.65 7.71
C ASN A 97 22.16 -15.02 8.23
N GLY A 98 21.12 -15.57 7.61
CA GLY A 98 20.58 -16.89 7.96
C GLY A 98 19.45 -16.84 8.99
N ASP A 99 19.08 -15.67 9.47
CA ASP A 99 17.98 -15.45 10.39
C ASP A 99 16.85 -14.65 9.73
N PHE A 100 15.62 -15.02 10.06
CA PHE A 100 14.44 -14.25 9.77
C PHE A 100 14.05 -13.45 10.99
N HIS A 101 13.82 -12.17 10.81
CA HIS A 101 13.43 -11.23 11.84
C HIS A 101 12.01 -10.76 11.56
N LEU A 102 11.19 -10.73 12.57
CA LEU A 102 9.82 -10.22 12.54
C LEU A 102 9.71 -9.10 13.56
N TYR A 103 9.18 -7.98 13.12
CA TYR A 103 8.87 -6.83 13.98
C TYR A 103 7.39 -6.53 13.87
N TRP A 104 6.76 -6.14 14.98
CA TRP A 104 5.37 -5.70 14.94
C TRP A 104 5.07 -4.67 16.00
N SER A 105 3.97 -3.97 15.82
CA SER A 105 3.44 -3.01 16.78
C SER A 105 2.46 -3.70 17.70
N VAL A 106 2.56 -3.41 18.99
CA VAL A 106 1.54 -3.72 19.98
C VAL A 106 0.89 -2.41 20.39
N ASN A 107 -0.37 -2.24 20.00
CA ASN A 107 -1.18 -1.10 20.41
C ASN A 107 -1.87 -1.43 21.72
N TYR A 108 -1.17 -1.25 22.82
CA TYR A 108 -1.65 -1.52 24.15
C TYR A 108 -2.43 -0.33 24.70
N TRP A 109 -3.74 -0.43 24.69
CA TRP A 109 -4.67 0.57 25.23
C TRP A 109 -5.12 0.26 26.67
N GLY A 110 -4.30 -0.43 27.45
CA GLY A 110 -4.59 -0.81 28.83
C GLY A 110 -4.74 0.38 29.81
N LYS A 111 -4.32 0.20 31.05
CA LYS A 111 -4.38 1.24 32.09
C LYS A 111 -3.61 2.49 31.68
N ASP A 112 -2.57 2.34 30.87
CA ASP A 112 -1.81 3.43 30.27
C ASP A 112 -2.22 3.59 28.79
N LYS A 113 -3.12 4.52 28.53
CA LYS A 113 -3.73 4.76 27.20
C LYS A 113 -2.76 5.16 26.08
N HIS A 114 -1.48 5.27 26.35
CA HIS A 114 -0.46 5.70 25.39
C HIS A 114 0.65 4.67 25.20
N ALA A 115 0.49 3.49 25.76
CA ALA A 115 1.49 2.43 25.64
C ALA A 115 1.40 1.75 24.26
N VAL A 116 2.29 2.13 23.36
CA VAL A 116 2.54 1.46 22.09
C VAL A 116 3.98 1.00 22.08
N HIS A 117 4.21 -0.18 21.52
CA HIS A 117 5.53 -0.81 21.59
C HIS A 117 5.85 -1.55 20.29
N ILE A 118 7.14 -1.56 19.93
CA ILE A 118 7.69 -2.40 18.89
C ILE A 118 8.31 -3.64 19.52
N VAL A 119 7.89 -4.81 19.05
CA VAL A 119 8.39 -6.12 19.46
C VAL A 119 9.24 -6.71 18.34
N HIS A 120 10.25 -7.49 18.69
CA HIS A 120 11.11 -8.21 17.77
C HIS A 120 11.12 -9.70 18.11
N ALA A 121 10.94 -10.54 17.10
CA ALA A 121 11.15 -11.98 17.19
C ALA A 121 12.01 -12.48 16.03
N GLN A 122 12.58 -13.66 16.19
CA GLN A 122 13.45 -14.26 15.18
C GLN A 122 13.21 -15.76 15.02
N SER A 123 13.53 -16.28 13.82
CA SER A 123 13.48 -17.69 13.48
C SER A 123 14.59 -18.07 12.49
N LYS A 124 14.97 -19.35 12.44
CA LYS A 124 15.84 -19.89 11.39
C LYS A 124 15.10 -20.34 10.14
N ASP A 125 13.79 -20.42 10.21
CA ASP A 125 12.90 -20.79 9.11
C ASP A 125 11.87 -19.68 8.87
N VAL A 126 11.62 -19.36 7.61
CA VAL A 126 10.69 -18.29 7.23
C VAL A 126 9.26 -18.54 7.74
N LEU A 127 8.85 -19.79 7.84
CA LEU A 127 7.56 -20.23 8.39
C LEU A 127 7.70 -21.00 9.70
N GLY A 128 8.89 -20.95 10.31
CA GLY A 128 9.13 -21.54 11.61
C GLY A 128 8.57 -20.68 12.74
N ALA A 129 8.55 -21.26 13.94
CA ALA A 129 8.14 -20.53 15.13
C ALA A 129 9.10 -19.35 15.38
N TYR A 130 8.58 -18.15 15.32
CA TYR A 130 9.31 -16.95 15.74
C TYR A 130 9.28 -16.82 17.25
N THR A 131 10.42 -16.54 17.84
CA THR A 131 10.57 -16.37 19.29
C THR A 131 11.18 -15.01 19.60
N GLU A 132 10.65 -14.34 20.62
CA GLU A 132 11.18 -13.10 21.14
C GLU A 132 12.49 -13.38 21.89
N PRO A 133 13.64 -12.78 21.50
CA PRO A 133 14.91 -12.97 22.20
C PRO A 133 14.90 -12.38 23.61
N ASP A 134 14.14 -11.33 23.84
CA ASP A 134 13.89 -10.74 25.15
C ASP A 134 12.38 -10.63 25.41
N LYS A 135 11.89 -11.41 26.36
CA LYS A 135 10.45 -11.43 26.75
C LYS A 135 10.11 -10.40 27.82
N LYS A 136 11.08 -9.65 28.35
CA LYS A 136 10.90 -8.73 29.46
C LYS A 136 10.75 -7.28 29.05
N THR A 137 11.22 -6.96 27.85
CA THR A 137 11.20 -5.59 27.34
C THR A 137 10.85 -5.55 25.86
N TRP A 138 10.63 -4.37 25.35
CA TRP A 138 10.31 -4.06 23.95
C TRP A 138 11.44 -3.21 23.33
N MET A 139 11.47 -3.12 22.00
CA MET A 139 12.54 -2.38 21.31
C MET A 139 12.36 -0.87 21.39
N ASP A 140 11.16 -0.36 21.18
CA ASP A 140 10.89 1.09 21.13
C ASP A 140 9.43 1.37 21.51
N ASN A 141 9.15 2.62 21.97
CA ASN A 141 7.81 3.12 22.28
C ASN A 141 7.14 3.80 21.07
N ARG A 142 7.24 3.18 19.89
CA ARG A 142 6.68 3.63 18.63
C ARG A 142 5.92 2.48 17.98
N ILE A 143 5.33 2.75 16.83
CA ILE A 143 4.60 1.77 16.01
C ILE A 143 5.15 1.73 14.58
N ASP A 144 4.59 0.86 13.75
CA ASP A 144 4.85 0.73 12.31
C ASP A 144 6.35 0.51 11.99
N PRO A 145 6.99 -0.50 12.60
CA PRO A 145 8.40 -0.78 12.32
C PRO A 145 8.58 -1.22 10.87
N LYS A 146 9.55 -0.61 10.18
CA LYS A 146 10.02 -1.04 8.86
C LYS A 146 11.53 -0.97 8.81
N VAL A 147 12.17 -2.09 8.48
CA VAL A 147 13.62 -2.18 8.38
C VAL A 147 14.07 -1.97 6.94
N PHE A 148 15.02 -1.09 6.78
CA PHE A 148 15.71 -0.85 5.51
C PHE A 148 17.19 -1.15 5.67
N ARG A 149 17.76 -1.91 4.75
CA ARG A 149 19.19 -2.14 4.64
C ARG A 149 19.74 -1.36 3.46
N ASP A 150 20.72 -0.50 3.72
CA ASP A 150 21.39 0.26 2.67
C ASP A 150 22.47 -0.59 1.96
N ASP A 151 23.01 -0.09 0.87
CA ASP A 151 24.02 -0.79 0.02
C ASP A 151 25.33 -1.05 0.77
N ASP A 152 25.65 -0.25 1.77
CA ASP A 152 26.81 -0.45 2.67
C ASP A 152 26.56 -1.47 3.78
N GLY A 153 25.35 -2.05 3.84
CA GLY A 153 24.92 -3.00 4.84
C GLY A 153 24.35 -2.39 6.11
N GLN A 154 24.39 -1.06 6.26
CA GLN A 154 23.84 -0.40 7.43
C GLN A 154 22.32 -0.55 7.48
N LEU A 155 21.83 -0.94 8.65
CA LEU A 155 20.38 -1.09 8.92
C LEU A 155 19.81 0.19 9.51
N TYR A 156 18.60 0.49 9.10
CA TYR A 156 17.77 1.57 9.63
C TYR A 156 16.37 1.02 9.91
N MET A 157 15.77 1.43 11.01
CA MET A 157 14.36 1.20 11.28
C MET A 157 13.61 2.52 11.17
N TYR A 158 12.56 2.54 10.35
CA TYR A 158 11.59 3.62 10.33
C TYR A 158 10.39 3.21 11.17
N MET A 159 9.80 4.19 11.85
CA MET A 159 8.75 3.94 12.82
C MET A 159 7.92 5.21 13.03
N VAL A 160 6.79 5.07 13.69
CA VAL A 160 5.85 6.16 13.94
C VAL A 160 5.76 6.44 15.43
N ARG A 161 5.88 7.70 15.78
CA ARG A 161 5.54 8.16 17.12
C ARG A 161 4.03 8.37 17.19
N PHE A 162 3.38 7.56 18.02
CA PHE A 162 1.96 7.65 18.27
C PHE A 162 1.67 8.82 19.22
N THR A 163 1.26 9.94 18.66
CA THR A 163 0.93 11.18 19.38
C THR A 163 -0.26 11.85 18.72
N ASP A 164 -0.71 12.98 19.29
CA ASP A 164 -1.63 13.87 18.59
C ASP A 164 -0.90 14.46 17.36
N GLY A 165 -1.28 14.00 16.16
CA GLY A 165 -0.53 14.25 14.94
C GLY A 165 0.70 13.33 14.84
N ASN A 166 0.47 12.07 14.44
CA ASN A 166 1.53 11.07 14.27
C ASN A 166 2.62 11.56 13.33
N THR A 167 3.88 11.23 13.67
CA THR A 167 5.08 11.65 12.95
C THR A 167 5.97 10.46 12.64
N ILE A 168 6.66 10.51 11.50
CA ILE A 168 7.59 9.45 11.08
C ILE A 168 8.99 9.76 11.60
N TRP A 169 9.63 8.72 12.13
CA TRP A 169 10.98 8.74 12.68
C TRP A 169 11.83 7.66 12.02
N GLY A 170 13.11 7.91 11.90
CA GLY A 170 14.09 6.93 11.48
C GLY A 170 15.19 6.79 12.53
N ARG A 171 15.74 5.59 12.68
CA ARG A 171 16.81 5.32 13.63
C ARG A 171 17.80 4.34 13.05
N LYS A 172 19.09 4.64 13.19
CA LYS A 172 20.16 3.72 12.83
C LYS A 172 20.14 2.50 13.75
N MET A 173 20.33 1.31 13.19
CA MET A 173 20.43 0.07 13.96
C MET A 173 21.88 -0.39 14.02
N LYS A 174 22.28 -0.96 15.15
CA LYS A 174 23.57 -1.64 15.34
C LYS A 174 23.52 -3.06 14.80
N ASN A 175 22.39 -3.74 15.03
CA ASN A 175 22.05 -5.07 14.56
C ASN A 175 20.49 -5.21 14.56
N PRO A 176 19.92 -6.31 14.11
CA PRO A 176 18.47 -6.47 14.06
C PRO A 176 17.72 -6.31 15.40
N ALA A 177 18.38 -6.48 16.54
CA ALA A 177 17.79 -6.39 17.87
C ALA A 177 18.14 -5.10 18.63
N GLU A 178 19.11 -4.29 18.14
CA GLU A 178 19.64 -3.14 18.87
C GLU A 178 19.75 -1.90 18.01
N PHE A 179 19.43 -0.76 18.57
CA PHE A 179 19.64 0.53 17.93
C PHE A 179 21.05 1.10 18.15
N ALA A 180 21.48 1.93 17.21
CA ALA A 180 22.68 2.75 17.30
C ALA A 180 22.30 4.24 17.20
N GLY A 181 22.51 4.99 18.25
CA GLY A 181 22.20 6.44 18.28
C GLY A 181 20.73 6.74 18.58
N GLU A 182 20.39 8.04 18.51
CA GLU A 182 19.06 8.55 18.82
C GLU A 182 18.12 8.51 17.60
N PRO A 183 16.81 8.41 17.80
CA PRO A 183 15.84 8.51 16.71
C PRO A 183 15.81 9.93 16.13
N VAL A 184 15.69 10.03 14.82
CA VAL A 184 15.61 11.28 14.06
C VAL A 184 14.21 11.44 13.49
N CYS A 185 13.53 12.54 13.83
CA CYS A 185 12.25 12.88 13.23
C CYS A 185 12.46 13.19 11.74
N GLN A 186 11.72 12.50 10.87
CA GLN A 186 11.79 12.74 9.44
C GLN A 186 10.79 13.86 9.06
N PHE A 187 9.51 13.63 9.31
CA PHE A 187 8.48 14.63 9.03
C PHE A 187 7.15 14.32 9.75
N ALA A 188 6.28 15.32 9.73
CA ALA A 188 4.86 15.25 10.07
C ALA A 188 3.99 15.48 8.82
N SER A 189 2.67 15.35 8.94
CA SER A 189 1.74 15.78 7.88
C SER A 189 1.84 17.28 7.61
N LEU A 190 1.72 17.66 6.34
CA LEU A 190 1.68 19.08 5.94
C LEU A 190 0.28 19.65 6.17
N PRO A 191 0.15 20.72 6.97
CA PRO A 191 -1.13 21.37 7.16
C PRO A 191 -1.66 21.99 5.86
N ASP A 192 -2.96 22.09 5.74
CA ASP A 192 -3.68 22.69 4.61
C ASP A 192 -3.39 22.03 3.24
N THR A 193 -3.06 20.74 3.26
CA THR A 193 -2.82 19.92 2.08
C THR A 193 -3.68 18.66 2.09
N TRP A 194 -3.53 17.83 1.07
CA TRP A 194 -4.18 16.51 1.01
C TRP A 194 -3.83 15.61 2.22
N GLU A 195 -2.75 15.89 2.93
CA GLU A 195 -2.29 15.10 4.09
C GLU A 195 -3.07 15.40 5.37
N THR A 196 -3.86 16.46 5.41
CA THR A 196 -4.58 16.92 6.60
C THR A 196 -6.05 17.20 6.34
N MET A 197 -6.66 16.45 5.41
CA MET A 197 -8.08 16.60 5.07
C MET A 197 -9.01 16.28 6.24
N ASP A 198 -8.63 15.33 7.09
CA ASP A 198 -9.44 14.89 8.23
C ASP A 198 -8.65 14.68 9.53
N ASN A 199 -7.34 14.48 9.45
CA ASN A 199 -6.50 14.34 10.65
C ASN A 199 -5.02 14.59 10.30
N ARG A 200 -4.23 14.94 11.34
CA ARG A 200 -2.77 15.14 11.24
C ARG A 200 -2.03 13.84 11.52
N VAL A 201 -2.11 12.90 10.59
CA VAL A 201 -1.44 11.60 10.69
C VAL A 201 -0.43 11.46 9.56
N ALA A 202 0.80 11.09 9.90
CA ALA A 202 1.80 10.58 8.98
C ALA A 202 2.38 9.29 9.56
N GLU A 203 2.10 8.14 8.90
CA GLU A 203 2.48 6.82 9.42
C GLU A 203 2.71 5.80 8.30
N GLY A 204 2.95 4.52 8.67
CA GLY A 204 3.17 3.45 7.71
C GLY A 204 4.39 3.67 6.79
N PRO A 205 5.56 4.09 7.29
CA PRO A 205 6.71 4.34 6.43
C PRO A 205 7.20 3.07 5.76
N TRP A 206 7.56 3.15 4.50
CA TRP A 206 8.27 2.11 3.77
C TRP A 206 9.34 2.74 2.89
N VAL A 207 10.58 2.27 2.97
CA VAL A 207 11.72 2.91 2.31
C VAL A 207 12.38 2.00 1.29
N MET A 208 12.72 2.55 0.15
CA MET A 208 13.54 1.92 -0.87
C MET A 208 14.59 2.88 -1.42
N LYS A 209 15.63 2.30 -2.04
CA LYS A 209 16.63 3.04 -2.80
C LYS A 209 16.52 2.70 -4.29
N TYR A 210 16.50 3.72 -5.13
CA TYR A 210 16.48 3.57 -6.57
C TYR A 210 17.41 4.58 -7.23
N ARG A 211 18.38 4.11 -8.01
CA ARG A 211 19.40 4.95 -8.68
C ARG A 211 20.06 5.97 -7.75
N GLY A 212 20.44 5.52 -6.56
CA GLY A 212 21.14 6.35 -5.56
C GLY A 212 20.28 7.34 -4.79
N ARG A 213 18.96 7.37 -5.01
CA ARG A 213 18.01 8.21 -4.28
C ARG A 213 17.12 7.34 -3.40
N TYR A 214 16.76 7.85 -2.23
CA TYR A 214 15.87 7.18 -1.28
C TYR A 214 14.45 7.71 -1.47
N TYR A 215 13.50 6.78 -1.39
CA TYR A 215 12.05 7.05 -1.48
C TYR A 215 11.38 6.45 -0.27
N MET A 216 10.64 7.26 0.44
CA MET A 216 9.76 6.82 1.51
C MET A 216 8.32 6.97 1.07
N MET A 217 7.60 5.86 0.97
CA MET A 217 6.16 5.87 0.87
C MET A 217 5.57 5.87 2.28
N TYR A 218 4.51 6.63 2.49
CA TYR A 218 3.88 6.81 3.79
C TYR A 218 2.39 7.08 3.63
N ASN A 219 1.65 6.96 4.72
CA ASN A 219 0.23 7.26 4.77
C ASN A 219 -0.02 8.60 5.45
N ALA A 220 -1.09 9.27 5.04
CA ALA A 220 -1.57 10.48 5.69
C ALA A 220 -3.10 10.45 5.85
N ASN A 221 -3.64 11.29 6.75
CA ASN A 221 -5.03 11.35 7.18
C ASN A 221 -5.43 10.20 8.12
N HIS A 222 -6.71 10.08 8.43
CA HIS A 222 -7.24 9.09 9.35
C HIS A 222 -7.50 7.75 8.67
N THR A 223 -7.16 6.69 9.38
CA THR A 223 -7.25 5.30 8.91
C THR A 223 -8.62 4.65 9.14
N SER A 224 -9.64 5.38 9.64
CA SER A 224 -10.96 4.79 9.83
C SER A 224 -11.53 4.29 8.50
N THR A 225 -11.95 3.04 8.47
CA THR A 225 -12.59 2.43 7.31
C THR A 225 -13.94 3.04 6.98
N GLU A 226 -14.54 3.73 7.93
CA GLU A 226 -15.89 4.28 7.81
C GLU A 226 -15.92 5.69 7.23
N TRP A 227 -14.84 6.47 7.41
CA TRP A 227 -14.86 7.90 7.06
C TRP A 227 -13.47 8.51 6.80
N GLY A 228 -12.40 7.72 6.90
CA GLY A 228 -11.03 8.22 6.75
C GLY A 228 -10.66 8.52 5.30
N ASN A 229 -9.81 9.52 5.12
CA ASN A 229 -9.17 9.85 3.86
C ASN A 229 -7.74 9.35 3.77
N TYR A 230 -7.43 8.23 4.39
CA TYR A 230 -6.11 7.65 4.34
C TYR A 230 -5.64 7.49 2.90
N GLN A 231 -4.46 8.02 2.57
CA GLN A 231 -3.89 8.06 1.23
C GLN A 231 -2.38 7.88 1.31
N LEU A 232 -1.77 7.41 0.22
CA LEU A 232 -0.33 7.17 0.15
C LEU A 232 0.40 8.33 -0.52
N GLY A 233 1.41 8.87 0.15
CA GLY A 233 2.33 9.86 -0.37
C GLY A 233 3.75 9.32 -0.53
N VAL A 234 4.60 10.10 -1.17
CA VAL A 234 6.03 9.83 -1.35
C VAL A 234 6.86 11.03 -0.90
N ALA A 235 7.90 10.76 -0.15
CA ALA A 235 8.98 11.71 0.13
C ALA A 235 10.30 11.16 -0.46
N GLU A 236 11.16 12.06 -0.94
CA GLU A 236 12.48 11.72 -1.49
C GLU A 236 13.59 12.22 -0.57
N ALA A 237 14.77 11.55 -0.60
CA ALA A 237 15.95 12.00 0.12
C ALA A 237 17.24 11.56 -0.56
N ASP A 238 18.35 12.23 -0.24
CA ASP A 238 19.69 11.86 -0.70
C ASP A 238 20.44 11.00 0.33
N SER A 239 19.83 10.77 1.51
CA SER A 239 20.38 9.92 2.56
C SER A 239 19.26 9.20 3.33
N PRO A 240 19.55 8.08 4.01
CA PRO A 240 18.52 7.27 4.69
C PRO A 240 17.73 8.04 5.76
N LEU A 241 18.33 8.97 6.45
CA LEU A 241 17.68 9.78 7.50
C LEU A 241 17.45 11.25 7.08
N GLY A 242 17.41 11.51 5.78
CA GLY A 242 17.30 12.87 5.23
C GLY A 242 15.92 13.27 4.70
N PHE A 243 14.88 12.52 5.02
CA PHE A 243 13.53 12.86 4.57
C PHE A 243 12.99 14.10 5.31
N GLN A 244 12.34 14.98 4.56
CA GLN A 244 11.81 16.24 5.07
C GLN A 244 10.49 16.60 4.39
N ASN A 245 9.71 17.47 5.02
CA ASN A 245 8.48 17.99 4.46
C ASN A 245 8.66 18.65 3.07
N GLY A 246 9.78 19.34 2.85
CA GLY A 246 10.08 20.00 1.58
C GLY A 246 10.37 19.07 0.41
N ASN A 247 10.57 17.79 0.67
CA ASN A 247 10.90 16.78 -0.34
C ASN A 247 9.76 15.79 -0.62
N LYS A 248 8.56 16.10 -0.16
CA LYS A 248 7.35 15.34 -0.42
C LYS A 248 6.75 15.68 -1.78
N TYR A 249 6.07 14.70 -2.36
CA TYR A 249 5.21 14.96 -3.50
C TYR A 249 4.01 15.81 -3.06
N SER A 250 3.58 16.73 -3.91
CA SER A 250 2.44 17.61 -3.62
C SER A 250 1.07 16.94 -3.78
N TYR A 251 1.06 15.66 -4.18
CA TYR A 251 -0.14 14.87 -4.44
C TYR A 251 0.02 13.46 -3.89
N PRO A 252 -1.08 12.77 -3.54
CA PRO A 252 -1.03 11.36 -3.18
C PRO A 252 -0.77 10.50 -4.41
N VAL A 253 0.15 9.53 -4.30
CA VAL A 253 0.43 8.57 -5.39
C VAL A 253 -0.62 7.46 -5.46
N VAL A 254 -1.30 7.19 -4.34
CA VAL A 254 -2.53 6.39 -4.27
C VAL A 254 -3.53 7.15 -3.44
N GLY A 255 -4.51 7.74 -4.09
CA GLY A 255 -5.59 8.48 -3.45
C GLY A 255 -6.78 7.57 -3.13
N CYS A 256 -7.58 7.94 -2.14
CA CYS A 256 -8.91 7.37 -2.00
C CYS A 256 -9.79 7.86 -3.15
N ASN A 257 -10.66 6.99 -3.66
CA ASN A 257 -11.51 7.31 -4.81
C ASN A 257 -12.49 8.46 -4.58
N GLN A 258 -12.68 8.88 -3.36
CA GLN A 258 -13.55 10.01 -3.08
C GLN A 258 -13.06 11.29 -3.74
N THR A 259 -11.73 11.50 -3.79
CA THR A 259 -11.14 12.63 -4.52
C THR A 259 -11.33 12.49 -6.03
N GLN A 260 -11.21 11.27 -6.57
CA GLN A 260 -11.45 10.98 -7.98
C GLN A 260 -12.94 10.99 -8.35
N LEU A 261 -13.82 10.64 -7.41
CA LEU A 261 -15.27 10.77 -7.59
C LEU A 261 -15.70 12.23 -7.74
N GLU A 262 -15.09 13.12 -6.97
CA GLU A 262 -15.35 14.57 -7.06
C GLU A 262 -14.90 15.15 -8.41
N GLU A 263 -13.87 14.63 -9.04
CA GLU A 263 -13.38 15.07 -10.36
C GLU A 263 -14.17 14.48 -11.54
N LYS A 264 -14.67 13.24 -11.40
CA LYS A 264 -15.33 12.50 -12.51
C LYS A 264 -16.84 12.48 -12.43
N GLN A 265 -17.43 12.91 -11.31
CA GLN A 265 -18.83 12.74 -11.03
C GLN A 265 -19.47 14.03 -10.53
N VAL A 266 -20.65 14.28 -11.05
CA VAL A 266 -21.42 15.46 -10.64
C VAL A 266 -22.12 15.16 -9.32
N ASP A 267 -21.72 15.83 -8.25
CA ASP A 267 -22.51 15.90 -7.02
C ASP A 267 -23.76 16.77 -7.30
N LEU A 268 -24.90 16.13 -7.42
CA LEU A 268 -26.17 16.79 -7.74
C LEU A 268 -26.61 17.80 -6.68
N LEU A 269 -26.07 17.70 -5.47
CA LEU A 269 -26.38 18.63 -4.39
C LEU A 269 -25.53 19.91 -4.44
N ARG A 270 -24.34 19.83 -5.06
CA ARG A 270 -23.36 20.94 -5.12
C ARG A 270 -23.26 21.58 -6.51
N TYR A 271 -23.35 20.76 -7.57
CA TYR A 271 -23.07 21.18 -8.94
C TYR A 271 -24.31 21.13 -9.83
N GLY A 272 -25.41 21.76 -9.39
CA GLY A 272 -26.49 22.11 -10.32
C GLY A 272 -25.99 23.14 -11.34
N ARG A 273 -26.84 23.59 -12.28
CA ARG A 273 -26.48 24.63 -13.27
C ARG A 273 -25.94 25.93 -12.65
N THR A 274 -26.15 26.12 -11.37
CA THR A 274 -25.58 27.17 -10.55
C THR A 274 -25.00 26.48 -9.30
N TYR A 275 -23.71 26.66 -9.05
CA TYR A 275 -23.04 26.17 -7.87
C TYR A 275 -23.68 26.80 -6.61
N GLU A 276 -24.52 26.04 -5.93
CA GLU A 276 -25.11 26.43 -4.65
C GLU A 276 -24.86 25.34 -3.60
N PRO A 277 -23.76 25.42 -2.85
CA PRO A 277 -23.45 24.40 -1.84
C PRO A 277 -24.38 24.47 -0.62
N LEU A 278 -25.23 25.50 -0.52
CA LEU A 278 -26.01 25.79 0.68
C LEU A 278 -27.26 24.91 0.81
N PHE A 279 -27.40 24.33 1.98
CA PHE A 279 -28.62 23.68 2.46
C PHE A 279 -29.44 24.66 3.26
N ALA A 280 -30.78 24.58 3.14
CA ALA A 280 -31.63 25.15 4.17
C ALA A 280 -31.60 24.25 5.40
N TYR A 281 -31.38 24.82 6.58
CA TYR A 281 -31.34 24.04 7.82
C TYR A 281 -32.06 24.73 8.97
N THR A 282 -32.54 23.89 9.89
CA THR A 282 -33.12 24.34 11.16
C THR A 282 -32.75 23.37 12.27
N GLU A 283 -32.54 23.90 13.47
CA GLU A 283 -32.28 23.15 14.69
C GLU A 283 -33.55 22.97 15.52
N SER A 284 -34.69 23.49 15.04
CA SER A 284 -36.01 23.34 15.63
C SER A 284 -36.84 22.37 14.83
N LYS A 285 -37.58 21.48 15.48
CA LYS A 285 -38.41 20.47 14.81
C LYS A 285 -39.41 21.11 13.88
N PRO A 286 -39.37 20.82 12.56
CA PRO A 286 -40.27 21.38 11.59
C PRO A 286 -41.66 20.73 11.62
N GLY A 287 -42.62 21.32 10.89
CA GLY A 287 -43.94 20.75 10.69
C GLY A 287 -43.92 19.43 9.90
N SER A 288 -45.01 18.66 9.94
CA SER A 288 -45.07 17.29 9.39
C SER A 288 -44.75 17.17 7.89
N ASP A 289 -44.94 18.24 7.13
CA ASP A 289 -44.77 18.23 5.67
C ASP A 289 -43.38 18.68 5.20
N TRP A 290 -42.43 18.82 6.10
CA TRP A 290 -41.09 19.33 5.80
C TRP A 290 -40.29 18.51 4.75
N THR A 291 -40.64 17.26 4.52
CA THR A 291 -40.06 16.41 3.47
C THR A 291 -40.65 16.60 2.08
N LYS A 292 -41.67 17.44 1.95
CA LYS A 292 -42.34 17.76 0.66
C LYS A 292 -41.66 18.95 -0.02
N VAL A 293 -41.54 18.92 -1.35
CA VAL A 293 -40.97 20.01 -2.15
C VAL A 293 -41.69 21.33 -1.93
N THR A 294 -43.01 21.28 -1.67
CA THR A 294 -43.88 22.44 -1.49
C THR A 294 -43.80 23.11 -0.11
N TYR A 295 -43.03 22.52 0.82
CA TYR A 295 -42.87 23.11 2.14
C TYR A 295 -42.06 24.41 2.08
N ASP A 296 -42.50 25.43 2.76
CA ASP A 296 -41.82 26.73 2.83
C ASP A 296 -40.68 26.68 3.86
N ASP A 297 -39.45 26.70 3.38
CA ASP A 297 -38.24 26.77 4.18
C ASP A 297 -37.54 28.14 4.08
N SER A 298 -38.26 29.17 3.64
CA SER A 298 -37.69 30.52 3.49
C SER A 298 -37.18 31.12 4.81
N GLY A 299 -37.77 30.70 5.92
CA GLY A 299 -37.36 31.10 7.27
C GLY A 299 -36.19 30.26 7.84
N TRP A 300 -35.66 29.27 7.14
CA TRP A 300 -34.55 28.45 7.61
C TRP A 300 -33.23 29.15 7.35
N ALA A 301 -32.24 28.88 8.20
CA ALA A 301 -30.85 29.29 7.96
C ALA A 301 -30.28 28.60 6.72
N ARG A 302 -29.18 29.14 6.17
CA ARG A 302 -28.47 28.56 5.04
C ARG A 302 -27.06 28.21 5.45
N GLY A 303 -26.60 27.00 5.10
CA GLY A 303 -25.28 26.53 5.45
C GLY A 303 -24.76 25.44 4.52
N GLU A 304 -23.46 25.35 4.41
CA GLU A 304 -22.81 24.28 3.65
C GLU A 304 -22.86 22.97 4.43
N THR A 305 -22.92 21.83 3.71
CA THR A 305 -22.78 20.50 4.32
C THR A 305 -21.40 20.33 4.95
N GLY A 306 -21.26 19.33 5.86
CA GLY A 306 -20.18 19.29 6.83
C GLY A 306 -20.62 19.97 8.13
N PHE A 307 -21.86 19.70 8.55
CA PHE A 307 -22.40 20.21 9.82
C PHE A 307 -21.71 19.55 11.00
N SER A 308 -21.09 20.33 11.88
CA SER A 308 -20.34 19.80 13.02
C SER A 308 -20.24 20.80 14.16
N SER A 309 -19.86 20.33 15.35
CA SER A 309 -19.52 21.21 16.46
C SER A 309 -18.01 21.49 16.50
N ARG A 310 -17.62 22.73 16.83
CA ARG A 310 -16.19 23.10 16.97
C ARG A 310 -15.45 22.40 18.09
N GLU A 311 -16.18 21.82 19.04
CA GLU A 311 -15.61 21.23 20.25
C GLU A 311 -15.10 19.78 20.03
N VAL A 312 -15.32 19.20 18.86
CA VAL A 312 -14.91 17.83 18.57
C VAL A 312 -13.44 17.79 18.22
N LYS A 313 -12.59 17.58 19.21
CA LYS A 313 -11.20 17.18 18.99
C LYS A 313 -11.18 15.85 18.22
N GLY A 314 -10.46 15.83 17.11
CA GLY A 314 -10.44 14.66 16.22
C GLY A 314 -11.72 14.51 15.40
N SER A 315 -12.42 15.60 15.14
CA SER A 315 -13.51 15.61 14.17
C SER A 315 -12.99 15.16 12.82
N THR A 316 -13.65 14.19 12.29
CA THR A 316 -13.41 13.54 11.02
C THR A 316 -14.07 14.26 9.86
N THR A 317 -14.52 15.48 10.09
CA THR A 317 -15.08 16.29 9.06
C THR A 317 -14.01 16.66 8.05
N ARG A 318 -14.13 16.18 6.84
CA ARG A 318 -13.32 16.61 5.70
C ARG A 318 -13.45 18.11 5.47
N HIS A 319 -14.59 18.61 5.80
CA HIS A 319 -14.97 19.99 5.60
C HIS A 319 -15.93 20.39 6.69
N LEU A 320 -15.53 21.35 7.52
CA LEU A 320 -16.44 22.04 8.42
C LEU A 320 -17.12 23.15 7.61
N GLY A 321 -18.31 22.85 7.10
CA GLY A 321 -19.12 23.82 6.39
C GLY A 321 -19.90 24.71 7.34
N THR A 322 -20.68 24.09 8.22
CA THR A 322 -21.62 24.81 9.09
C THR A 322 -21.53 24.30 10.54
N LEU A 323 -21.51 25.25 11.46
CA LEU A 323 -21.54 24.96 12.89
C LEU A 323 -22.93 24.50 13.32
N TRP A 324 -23.00 23.36 14.02
CA TRP A 324 -24.22 22.80 14.59
C TRP A 324 -23.96 22.32 16.03
N ASN A 325 -24.74 22.81 17.01
CA ASN A 325 -24.50 22.55 18.43
C ASN A 325 -25.73 22.02 19.19
N THR A 326 -26.87 21.86 18.55
CA THR A 326 -28.10 21.35 19.18
C THR A 326 -28.25 19.84 19.07
N PRO A 327 -29.16 19.18 19.81
CA PRO A 327 -29.35 17.75 19.76
C PRO A 327 -29.82 17.20 18.41
N SER A 328 -30.50 17.98 17.59
CA SER A 328 -31.10 17.55 16.33
C SER A 328 -30.96 18.61 15.25
N LEU A 329 -30.89 18.15 14.01
CA LEU A 329 -30.74 18.99 12.83
C LEU A 329 -31.65 18.48 11.73
N TRP A 330 -32.33 19.39 11.05
CA TRP A 330 -33.13 19.15 9.85
C TRP A 330 -32.55 19.94 8.70
N LEU A 331 -32.37 19.28 7.57
CA LEU A 331 -31.77 19.84 6.36
C LEU A 331 -32.68 19.66 5.17
N ARG A 332 -32.62 20.59 4.26
CA ARG A 332 -33.33 20.53 2.98
C ARG A 332 -32.44 21.08 1.86
N LYS A 333 -32.37 20.38 0.74
CA LYS A 333 -31.65 20.81 -0.45
C LYS A 333 -32.43 20.48 -1.70
N THR A 334 -32.82 21.48 -2.47
CA THR A 334 -33.36 21.29 -3.82
C THR A 334 -32.22 21.14 -4.81
N PHE A 335 -32.39 20.26 -5.78
CA PHE A 335 -31.45 20.02 -6.89
C PHE A 335 -32.25 19.65 -8.15
N SER A 336 -31.61 19.76 -9.31
CA SER A 336 -32.19 19.38 -10.58
C SER A 336 -31.60 18.07 -11.09
N ALA A 337 -32.46 17.16 -11.53
CA ALA A 337 -32.06 15.93 -12.21
C ALA A 337 -32.66 15.90 -13.62
N GLY A 338 -31.89 15.43 -14.60
CA GLY A 338 -32.32 15.24 -15.98
C GLY A 338 -32.73 13.79 -16.27
N SER A 339 -33.29 13.55 -17.44
CA SER A 339 -33.64 12.20 -17.94
C SER A 339 -32.43 11.32 -18.19
N GLU A 340 -31.24 11.92 -18.37
CA GLU A 340 -29.95 11.25 -18.60
C GLU A 340 -29.23 10.89 -17.31
N THR A 341 -29.90 10.98 -16.15
CA THR A 341 -29.27 10.63 -14.87
C THR A 341 -28.88 9.15 -14.86
N GLY A 342 -27.59 8.88 -14.61
CA GLY A 342 -27.02 7.54 -14.58
C GLY A 342 -27.34 6.76 -13.31
N ASN A 343 -26.39 6.03 -12.77
CA ASN A 343 -26.52 5.34 -11.48
C ASN A 343 -26.32 6.34 -10.33
N LEU A 344 -27.26 6.41 -9.41
CA LEU A 344 -27.18 7.30 -8.26
C LEU A 344 -26.55 6.60 -7.06
N ALA A 345 -25.62 7.28 -6.42
CA ALA A 345 -25.02 6.87 -5.16
C ALA A 345 -25.12 7.99 -4.12
N LEU A 346 -25.52 7.63 -2.92
CA LEU A 346 -25.58 8.53 -1.78
C LEU A 346 -24.37 8.29 -0.89
N ARG A 347 -23.50 9.29 -0.75
CA ARG A 347 -22.45 9.28 0.27
C ARG A 347 -22.99 9.94 1.52
N VAL A 348 -22.91 9.24 2.64
CA VAL A 348 -23.43 9.73 3.93
C VAL A 348 -22.35 9.52 4.99
N ALA A 349 -22.18 10.54 5.82
CA ALA A 349 -21.35 10.44 7.00
C ALA A 349 -22.07 11.10 8.19
N HIS A 350 -22.29 10.36 9.26
CA HIS A 350 -22.99 10.87 10.45
C HIS A 350 -22.59 10.13 11.71
N ASP A 351 -22.81 10.74 12.86
CA ASP A 351 -22.49 10.14 14.16
C ASP A 351 -23.73 9.81 15.01
N GLY A 352 -24.88 10.33 14.70
CA GLY A 352 -26.16 10.04 15.36
C GLY A 352 -27.20 9.44 14.43
N ASP A 353 -28.35 9.08 14.96
CA ASP A 353 -29.44 8.51 14.19
C ASP A 353 -29.83 9.43 13.05
N THR A 354 -29.87 8.91 11.83
CA THR A 354 -30.07 9.70 10.62
C THR A 354 -31.09 9.08 9.70
N ARG A 355 -31.96 9.92 9.15
CA ARG A 355 -32.94 9.59 8.09
C ARG A 355 -32.79 10.54 6.93
N ILE A 356 -32.79 10.00 5.72
CA ILE A 356 -32.73 10.79 4.49
C ILE A 356 -33.92 10.46 3.61
N TYR A 357 -34.55 11.50 3.12
CA TYR A 357 -35.73 11.42 2.26
C TYR A 357 -35.43 12.07 0.91
N LEU A 358 -35.89 11.44 -0.18
CA LEU A 358 -35.90 12.01 -1.50
C LEU A 358 -37.37 12.21 -1.92
N ASN A 359 -37.78 13.45 -2.15
CA ASN A 359 -39.17 13.83 -2.49
C ASN A 359 -40.22 13.24 -1.52
N GLY A 360 -39.90 13.16 -0.24
CA GLY A 360 -40.74 12.56 0.80
C GLY A 360 -40.63 11.05 0.96
N THR A 361 -39.92 10.35 0.09
CA THR A 361 -39.66 8.91 0.19
C THR A 361 -38.41 8.65 1.03
N LEU A 362 -38.49 7.81 2.07
CA LEU A 362 -37.36 7.41 2.88
C LEU A 362 -36.41 6.54 2.05
N VAL A 363 -35.17 7.05 1.81
CA VAL A 363 -34.15 6.36 1.01
C VAL A 363 -33.00 5.81 1.84
N TYR A 364 -32.76 6.38 3.03
CA TYR A 364 -31.73 5.93 3.96
C TYR A 364 -32.21 6.09 5.40
N GLU A 365 -31.92 5.09 6.25
CA GLU A 365 -32.11 5.15 7.69
C GLU A 365 -31.05 4.31 8.39
N LYS A 366 -30.37 4.90 9.36
CA LYS A 366 -29.37 4.23 10.18
C LYS A 366 -29.34 4.81 11.57
N GLN A 367 -29.16 3.95 12.57
CA GLN A 367 -28.94 4.34 13.96
C GLN A 367 -27.46 4.41 14.27
N GLY A 368 -27.06 5.40 15.07
CA GLY A 368 -25.69 5.62 15.51
C GLY A 368 -24.80 6.14 14.38
N ARG A 369 -23.50 5.82 14.48
CA ARG A 369 -22.48 6.28 13.53
C ARG A 369 -22.49 5.43 12.28
N ASP A 370 -22.42 6.10 11.13
CA ASP A 370 -22.17 5.46 9.85
C ASP A 370 -21.36 6.37 8.91
N TYR A 371 -20.53 5.75 8.08
CA TYR A 371 -19.96 6.37 6.90
C TYR A 371 -20.01 5.34 5.78
N CYS A 372 -20.83 5.61 4.80
CA CYS A 372 -21.04 4.68 3.71
C CYS A 372 -21.33 5.39 2.38
N ILE A 373 -21.06 4.67 1.29
CA ILE A 373 -21.57 4.98 -0.02
C ILE A 373 -22.62 3.94 -0.32
N VAL A 374 -23.85 4.39 -0.42
CA VAL A 374 -24.99 3.51 -0.62
C VAL A 374 -25.42 3.60 -2.07
N ASN A 375 -25.30 2.48 -2.78
CA ASN A 375 -25.91 2.34 -4.08
C ASN A 375 -27.41 2.12 -3.87
N LEU A 376 -28.19 3.19 -3.96
CA LEU A 376 -29.64 3.19 -3.79
C LEU A 376 -30.37 3.25 -5.14
N ASP A 377 -29.74 2.82 -6.22
CA ASP A 377 -30.23 3.01 -7.58
C ASP A 377 -31.75 2.74 -7.72
N LYS A 378 -32.23 1.60 -7.27
CA LYS A 378 -33.67 1.28 -7.35
C LYS A 378 -34.55 2.22 -6.54
N LYS A 379 -34.18 2.58 -5.32
CA LYS A 379 -34.94 3.46 -4.43
C LYS A 379 -34.82 4.90 -4.88
N LEU A 380 -33.63 5.36 -5.20
CA LEU A 380 -33.39 6.73 -5.67
C LEU A 380 -34.07 6.99 -6.99
N ARG A 381 -33.95 6.09 -7.96
CA ARG A 381 -34.65 6.24 -9.26
C ARG A 381 -36.16 6.23 -9.11
N ALA A 382 -36.75 5.39 -8.25
CA ALA A 382 -38.16 5.37 -8.00
C ALA A 382 -38.69 6.68 -7.36
N ALA A 383 -37.83 7.34 -6.55
CA ALA A 383 -38.18 8.59 -5.88
C ALA A 383 -37.79 9.85 -6.66
N LEU A 384 -36.91 9.73 -7.67
CA LEU A 384 -36.40 10.84 -8.47
C LEU A 384 -37.43 11.27 -9.52
N LYS A 385 -37.52 12.58 -9.74
CA LYS A 385 -38.35 13.20 -10.76
C LYS A 385 -37.49 13.95 -11.75
N GLU A 386 -37.95 14.04 -12.98
CA GLU A 386 -37.36 14.99 -13.93
C GLU A 386 -37.60 16.42 -13.46
N GLY A 387 -36.56 17.26 -13.50
CA GLY A 387 -36.59 18.62 -12.99
C GLY A 387 -36.23 18.73 -11.51
N THR A 388 -37.01 19.50 -10.77
CA THR A 388 -36.71 19.83 -9.36
C THR A 388 -37.02 18.69 -8.41
N ASN A 389 -36.01 18.31 -7.63
CA ASN A 389 -36.08 17.33 -6.57
C ASN A 389 -35.70 17.95 -5.21
N LEU A 390 -36.05 17.28 -4.13
CA LEU A 390 -35.72 17.65 -2.77
C LEU A 390 -35.02 16.48 -2.05
N LEU A 391 -33.82 16.70 -1.53
CA LEU A 391 -33.22 15.89 -0.49
C LEU A 391 -33.56 16.54 0.86
N ALA A 392 -34.12 15.76 1.79
CA ALA A 392 -34.43 16.20 3.14
C ALA A 392 -33.80 15.24 4.15
N VAL A 393 -33.20 15.76 5.21
CA VAL A 393 -32.46 14.99 6.22
C VAL A 393 -32.92 15.36 7.62
N GLU A 394 -33.09 14.34 8.44
CA GLU A 394 -33.19 14.46 9.89
C GLU A 394 -32.01 13.71 10.51
N THR A 395 -31.20 14.37 11.34
CA THR A 395 -30.09 13.75 12.04
C THR A 395 -30.01 14.21 13.49
N ASN A 396 -29.56 13.31 14.37
CA ASN A 396 -29.40 13.57 15.78
C ASN A 396 -27.93 13.58 16.16
N LYS A 397 -27.63 14.21 17.30
CA LYS A 397 -26.31 14.19 17.92
C LYS A 397 -25.96 12.78 18.38
N GLY A 398 -24.80 12.27 17.96
CA GLY A 398 -24.16 11.08 18.53
C GLY A 398 -23.10 11.42 19.58
N ARG A 399 -22.03 10.64 19.63
CA ARG A 399 -20.86 10.95 20.50
C ARG A 399 -20.12 12.19 20.03
N SER A 400 -19.90 12.27 18.73
CA SER A 400 -19.41 13.44 18.01
C SER A 400 -20.59 14.03 17.26
N GLN A 401 -20.67 15.33 17.18
CA GLN A 401 -21.75 16.00 16.47
C GLN A 401 -21.30 16.26 15.04
N PHE A 402 -21.81 15.45 14.13
CA PHE A 402 -21.34 15.46 12.74
C PHE A 402 -22.37 14.92 11.76
N PHE A 403 -22.52 15.61 10.63
CA PHE A 403 -23.29 15.17 9.48
C PHE A 403 -22.74 15.74 8.17
N ASP A 404 -22.54 14.89 7.17
CA ASP A 404 -22.23 15.26 5.78
C ASP A 404 -22.97 14.37 4.79
N VAL A 405 -23.34 14.91 3.63
CA VAL A 405 -24.06 14.17 2.58
C VAL A 405 -23.72 14.69 1.20
N SER A 406 -23.58 13.76 0.24
CA SER A 406 -23.45 14.04 -1.18
C SER A 406 -24.31 13.05 -1.98
N LEU A 407 -24.85 13.47 -3.11
CA LEU A 407 -25.59 12.63 -4.03
C LEU A 407 -24.91 12.67 -5.40
N PHE A 408 -24.30 11.57 -5.79
CA PHE A 408 -23.54 11.46 -7.03
C PHE A 408 -24.34 10.80 -8.14
N ASP A 409 -24.26 11.36 -9.35
CA ASP A 409 -24.61 10.68 -10.57
C ASP A 409 -23.39 9.89 -11.09
N MET A 410 -23.43 8.58 -10.88
CA MET A 410 -22.38 7.64 -11.25
C MET A 410 -22.55 7.22 -12.71
N LYS A 411 -22.26 8.09 -13.66
CA LYS A 411 -22.49 7.85 -15.11
C LYS A 411 -21.95 6.51 -15.62
N ASP A 412 -20.90 5.99 -15.01
CA ASP A 412 -20.26 4.74 -15.44
C ASP A 412 -20.61 3.53 -14.57
N GLY A 413 -21.59 3.63 -13.69
CA GLY A 413 -22.12 2.50 -12.93
C GLY A 413 -21.21 1.94 -11.84
N ILE A 414 -20.29 2.73 -11.27
CA ILE A 414 -19.18 2.22 -10.47
C ILE A 414 -19.25 2.71 -9.00
N ALA A 415 -20.41 2.64 -8.36
CA ALA A 415 -20.47 2.82 -6.90
C ALA A 415 -19.71 1.70 -6.15
N ASP A 416 -19.50 0.55 -6.81
CA ASP A 416 -18.86 -0.62 -6.21
C ASP A 416 -17.32 -0.63 -6.34
N ASP A 417 -16.72 0.31 -7.07
CA ASP A 417 -15.26 0.39 -7.28
C ASP A 417 -14.58 1.44 -6.39
N ILE A 418 -15.17 1.77 -5.27
CA ILE A 418 -14.61 2.75 -4.37
C ILE A 418 -13.49 2.13 -3.55
N LEU A 419 -12.31 2.70 -3.69
CA LEU A 419 -11.16 2.41 -2.86
C LEU A 419 -11.13 3.40 -1.70
N MET A 420 -11.21 2.88 -0.48
CA MET A 420 -11.14 3.67 0.74
C MET A 420 -9.89 3.31 1.53
N THR A 421 -9.35 4.30 2.22
CA THR A 421 -8.27 4.15 3.18
C THR A 421 -7.06 3.33 2.69
N PRO A 422 -6.50 3.59 1.48
CA PRO A 422 -5.27 2.93 1.06
C PRO A 422 -4.13 3.30 1.98
N GLY A 423 -3.41 2.28 2.48
CA GLY A 423 -2.36 2.49 3.48
C GLY A 423 -1.39 1.32 3.64
N GLN A 424 -0.41 1.44 4.53
CA GLN A 424 0.60 0.44 4.87
C GLN A 424 1.30 -0.14 3.62
N PRO A 425 2.06 0.68 2.90
CA PRO A 425 2.69 0.30 1.65
C PRO A 425 3.85 -0.67 1.85
N ASN A 426 4.02 -1.58 0.90
CA ASN A 426 5.21 -2.38 0.72
C ASN A 426 5.53 -2.41 -0.78
N ILE A 427 6.75 -2.10 -1.20
CA ILE A 427 7.15 -2.15 -2.60
C ILE A 427 8.18 -3.25 -2.79
N LEU A 428 7.86 -4.25 -3.59
CA LEU A 428 8.68 -5.42 -3.84
C LEU A 428 8.86 -5.67 -5.34
N ARG A 429 9.88 -6.44 -5.66
CA ARG A 429 10.02 -6.97 -7.02
C ARG A 429 8.95 -8.02 -7.29
N GLY A 430 8.31 -7.92 -8.44
CA GLY A 430 7.39 -8.92 -8.97
C GLY A 430 8.04 -10.29 -9.21
N PRO A 431 7.25 -11.29 -9.63
CA PRO A 431 7.75 -12.65 -9.86
C PRO A 431 8.86 -12.71 -10.91
N ASN A 432 8.75 -11.93 -11.99
CA ASN A 432 9.77 -11.83 -13.03
C ASN A 432 11.08 -11.16 -12.59
N GLY A 433 11.10 -10.55 -11.38
CA GLY A 433 12.27 -9.88 -10.83
C GLY A 433 12.56 -8.48 -11.40
N PHE A 434 11.86 -8.01 -12.41
CA PHE A 434 12.08 -6.71 -13.05
C PHE A 434 11.06 -5.67 -12.63
N GLU A 435 9.79 -6.03 -12.56
CA GLU A 435 8.71 -5.13 -12.18
C GLU A 435 8.78 -4.78 -10.70
N TRP A 436 8.34 -3.57 -10.38
CA TRP A 436 8.07 -3.15 -9.01
C TRP A 436 6.56 -3.19 -8.76
N TRP A 437 6.18 -3.77 -7.63
CA TRP A 437 4.79 -3.90 -7.20
C TRP A 437 4.60 -3.31 -5.82
N LEU A 438 3.62 -2.43 -5.71
CA LEU A 438 3.08 -1.93 -4.46
C LEU A 438 2.04 -2.92 -3.96
N ILE A 439 2.21 -3.39 -2.73
CA ILE A 439 1.22 -4.13 -1.97
C ILE A 439 0.80 -3.21 -0.83
N TYR A 440 -0.49 -2.98 -0.69
CA TYR A 440 -1.03 -2.05 0.30
C TYR A 440 -2.42 -2.50 0.76
N MET A 441 -2.78 -2.12 1.97
CA MET A 441 -4.14 -2.34 2.42
C MET A 441 -5.08 -1.28 1.85
N ALA A 442 -6.32 -1.67 1.62
CA ALA A 442 -7.44 -0.76 1.40
C ALA A 442 -8.75 -1.47 1.72
N ASN A 443 -9.84 -0.75 1.72
CA ASN A 443 -11.17 -1.33 1.79
C ASN A 443 -12.07 -0.75 0.72
N LYS A 444 -13.10 -1.49 0.42
CA LYS A 444 -14.16 -1.13 -0.47
C LYS A 444 -15.41 -0.90 0.37
N ASN A 445 -15.92 0.32 0.35
CA ASN A 445 -17.29 0.62 0.77
C ASN A 445 -17.68 -0.09 2.08
N ASP A 446 -17.01 0.21 3.20
CA ASP A 446 -17.19 -0.34 4.57
C ASP A 446 -16.96 -1.83 4.77
N GLU A 447 -16.57 -2.57 3.76
CA GLU A 447 -16.09 -3.94 3.94
C GLU A 447 -14.76 -3.97 4.71
N HIS A 448 -14.38 -5.16 5.18
CA HIS A 448 -13.11 -5.35 5.85
C HIS A 448 -11.94 -5.02 4.91
N ARG A 449 -10.88 -4.43 5.46
CA ARG A 449 -9.63 -4.19 4.74
C ARG A 449 -9.10 -5.46 4.12
N GLY A 450 -8.49 -5.32 2.96
CA GLY A 450 -7.80 -6.39 2.24
C GLY A 450 -6.53 -5.85 1.60
N GLN A 451 -5.71 -6.74 1.06
CA GLN A 451 -4.49 -6.37 0.35
C GLN A 451 -4.77 -6.18 -1.13
N TYR A 452 -4.32 -5.06 -1.64
CA TYR A 452 -4.41 -4.62 -3.02
C TYR A 452 -3.02 -4.56 -3.63
N ILE A 453 -2.89 -4.74 -4.92
CA ILE A 453 -1.63 -4.59 -5.64
C ILE A 453 -1.78 -3.68 -6.85
N ASN A 454 -0.77 -2.82 -7.06
CA ASN A 454 -0.61 -2.00 -8.25
C ASN A 454 0.86 -1.95 -8.65
N ARG A 455 1.12 -1.81 -9.94
CA ARG A 455 2.48 -1.70 -10.43
C ARG A 455 3.07 -0.34 -10.11
N VAL A 456 4.34 -0.32 -9.69
CA VAL A 456 5.13 0.89 -9.48
C VAL A 456 6.07 1.09 -10.65
N GLN A 457 6.14 2.30 -11.14
CA GLN A 457 7.01 2.69 -12.22
C GLN A 457 7.83 3.92 -11.85
N PHE A 458 8.97 4.06 -12.52
CA PHE A 458 9.81 5.24 -12.41
C PHE A 458 9.95 5.89 -13.78
N PHE A 459 9.59 7.14 -13.86
CA PHE A 459 9.93 7.99 -15.00
C PHE A 459 11.09 8.87 -14.59
N ASP A 460 12.29 8.57 -15.11
CA ASP A 460 13.57 9.07 -14.62
C ASP A 460 13.74 8.76 -13.12
N LYS A 461 13.53 9.72 -12.24
CA LYS A 461 13.60 9.58 -10.78
C LYS A 461 12.26 9.74 -10.09
N THR A 462 11.19 10.03 -10.81
CA THR A 462 9.85 10.19 -10.23
C THR A 462 9.15 8.84 -10.12
N LEU A 463 8.71 8.51 -8.92
CA LEU A 463 7.93 7.30 -8.65
C LEU A 463 6.46 7.53 -9.01
N PHE A 464 5.88 6.57 -9.74
CA PHE A 464 4.46 6.52 -10.08
C PHE A 464 3.87 5.20 -9.65
N VAL A 465 2.60 5.20 -9.31
CA VAL A 465 1.79 4.00 -9.16
C VAL A 465 0.78 3.97 -10.30
N ASP A 466 0.65 2.84 -10.98
CA ASP A 466 -0.38 2.65 -12.00
C ASP A 466 -1.76 2.90 -11.39
N GLY A 467 -2.71 3.31 -12.21
CA GLY A 467 -4.05 3.71 -11.76
C GLY A 467 -4.69 2.68 -10.82
N ILE A 468 -5.41 3.18 -9.86
CA ILE A 468 -6.08 2.37 -8.84
C ILE A 468 -7.06 1.42 -9.51
N THR A 469 -6.93 0.14 -9.21
CA THR A 469 -7.81 -0.91 -9.71
C THR A 469 -8.72 -1.39 -8.59
N GLY A 470 -9.99 -1.12 -8.74
CA GLY A 470 -11.03 -1.62 -7.85
C GLY A 470 -11.50 -3.04 -8.22
N PRO A 471 -12.51 -3.57 -7.54
CA PRO A 471 -13.03 -4.91 -7.78
C PRO A 471 -13.59 -5.16 -9.19
N ARG A 472 -13.94 -4.11 -9.93
CA ARG A 472 -14.45 -4.19 -11.30
C ARG A 472 -13.47 -3.71 -12.35
N THR A 473 -12.45 -2.96 -11.96
CA THR A 473 -11.42 -2.49 -12.86
C THR A 473 -10.33 -3.53 -12.94
N ALA A 474 -10.17 -4.14 -14.10
CA ALA A 474 -9.13 -5.11 -14.34
C ALA A 474 -7.74 -4.48 -14.20
N GLY A 475 -6.94 -4.97 -13.29
CA GLY A 475 -5.53 -4.62 -13.14
C GLY A 475 -4.63 -5.57 -13.94
N TYR A 476 -3.41 -5.16 -14.18
CA TYR A 476 -2.41 -6.03 -14.76
C TYR A 476 -2.03 -7.13 -13.76
N HIS A 477 -1.87 -8.34 -14.24
CA HIS A 477 -1.27 -9.42 -13.47
C HIS A 477 0.24 -9.24 -13.44
N PRO A 478 0.93 -9.47 -12.29
CA PRO A 478 2.39 -9.53 -12.26
C PRO A 478 2.90 -10.52 -13.29
N GLU A 479 3.87 -10.11 -14.11
CA GLU A 479 4.46 -11.00 -15.08
C GLU A 479 5.11 -12.20 -14.38
N PRO A 480 4.81 -13.43 -14.81
CA PRO A 480 5.31 -14.61 -14.15
C PRO A 480 6.82 -14.73 -14.27
N SER A 481 7.42 -15.41 -13.31
CA SER A 481 8.80 -15.88 -13.47
C SER A 481 8.82 -16.95 -14.55
N MET A 482 9.45 -16.65 -15.68
CA MET A 482 9.63 -17.55 -16.81
C MET A 482 11.13 -17.74 -17.05
N PRO A 483 11.88 -18.41 -16.14
CA PRO A 483 13.28 -18.62 -16.33
C PRO A 483 13.50 -19.53 -17.55
N THR A 484 14.42 -19.15 -18.43
CA THR A 484 14.85 -20.02 -19.54
C THR A 484 15.56 -21.27 -19.03
N PHE A 485 16.03 -21.21 -17.81
CA PHE A 485 16.61 -22.32 -17.07
C PHE A 485 16.35 -22.18 -15.59
N ALA A 486 15.98 -23.26 -14.91
CA ALA A 486 15.83 -23.36 -13.46
C ALA A 486 16.27 -24.75 -12.99
N GLY A 487 17.04 -24.79 -11.90
CA GLY A 487 17.52 -26.02 -11.28
C GLY A 487 19.01 -26.27 -11.45
N LYS A 488 19.41 -27.56 -11.47
CA LYS A 488 20.79 -27.98 -11.70
C LYS A 488 20.97 -28.30 -13.19
N GLY A 489 21.94 -27.63 -13.82
CA GLY A 489 22.32 -27.91 -15.19
C GLY A 489 23.67 -28.63 -15.29
N GLU A 490 23.98 -29.13 -16.48
CA GLU A 490 25.31 -29.60 -16.80
C GLU A 490 26.24 -28.41 -17.09
N THR A 491 27.45 -28.46 -16.55
CA THR A 491 28.45 -27.44 -16.82
C THR A 491 29.41 -27.85 -17.91
N ALA A 492 29.73 -26.93 -18.78
CA ALA A 492 30.86 -27.02 -19.70
C ALA A 492 32.16 -26.61 -18.98
N SER A 493 33.26 -26.41 -19.72
CA SER A 493 34.49 -25.83 -19.20
C SER A 493 34.22 -24.57 -18.40
N PHE A 494 34.93 -24.40 -17.27
CA PHE A 494 34.76 -23.26 -16.37
C PHE A 494 33.37 -23.10 -15.71
N GLY A 495 32.56 -24.16 -15.68
CA GLY A 495 31.26 -24.10 -15.02
C GLY A 495 30.17 -23.33 -15.77
N VAL A 496 30.33 -23.09 -17.07
CA VAL A 496 29.29 -22.48 -17.90
C VAL A 496 28.15 -23.48 -18.11
N LEU A 497 26.92 -23.07 -17.82
CA LEU A 497 25.74 -23.89 -18.02
C LEU A 497 25.46 -24.08 -19.52
N LYS A 498 25.28 -25.31 -19.94
CA LYS A 498 25.03 -25.65 -21.35
C LYS A 498 23.62 -25.32 -21.81
N GLU A 499 22.68 -25.31 -20.89
CA GLU A 499 21.26 -25.09 -21.13
C GLU A 499 20.91 -23.61 -21.34
N VAL A 500 21.82 -22.70 -20.95
CA VAL A 500 21.57 -21.26 -21.06
C VAL A 500 21.82 -20.80 -22.49
N GLN A 501 20.83 -20.14 -23.05
CA GLN A 501 20.95 -19.51 -24.36
C GLN A 501 21.70 -18.18 -24.26
N PRO A 502 22.59 -17.84 -25.17
CA PRO A 502 23.25 -16.55 -25.21
C PRO A 502 22.23 -15.40 -25.24
N SER A 503 22.41 -14.42 -24.37
CA SER A 503 21.58 -13.22 -24.32
C SER A 503 22.43 -12.00 -24.00
N VAL A 504 22.03 -10.85 -24.55
CA VAL A 504 22.67 -9.56 -24.29
C VAL A 504 22.01 -8.82 -23.12
N ALA A 505 20.86 -9.32 -22.67
CA ALA A 505 20.15 -8.82 -21.50
C ALA A 505 19.52 -9.99 -20.76
N TYR A 506 19.79 -10.10 -19.48
CA TYR A 506 19.24 -11.17 -18.64
C TYR A 506 19.25 -10.81 -17.18
N LEU A 507 18.44 -11.53 -16.43
CA LEU A 507 18.47 -11.60 -15.00
C LEU A 507 18.92 -13.00 -14.57
N PHE A 508 19.89 -13.07 -13.66
CA PHE A 508 20.32 -14.29 -13.02
C PHE A 508 20.17 -14.16 -11.51
N GLU A 509 19.55 -15.12 -10.89
CA GLU A 509 19.36 -15.18 -9.44
C GLU A 509 19.77 -16.55 -8.89
N THR A 510 20.49 -16.56 -7.79
CA THR A 510 20.90 -17.79 -7.10
C THR A 510 21.12 -17.55 -5.62
N GLY A 511 20.96 -18.62 -4.81
CA GLY A 511 21.42 -18.66 -3.43
C GLY A 511 22.88 -19.14 -3.40
N VAL A 512 23.75 -18.38 -2.76
CA VAL A 512 25.18 -18.72 -2.58
C VAL A 512 25.46 -18.93 -1.10
N LYS A 513 26.03 -20.08 -0.77
CA LYS A 513 26.56 -20.40 0.56
C LYS A 513 28.00 -20.82 0.44
N THR A 514 28.94 -20.16 1.10
CA THR A 514 30.37 -20.43 1.03
C THR A 514 31.08 -20.04 2.32
N GLU A 515 32.15 -20.73 2.62
CA GLU A 515 33.06 -20.41 3.74
C GLU A 515 34.28 -19.61 3.28
N GLY A 516 34.69 -19.74 2.01
CA GLY A 516 35.97 -19.19 1.54
C GLY A 516 35.84 -18.18 0.40
N GLY A 517 34.95 -18.43 -0.51
CA GLY A 517 34.72 -17.61 -1.68
C GLY A 517 33.94 -18.38 -2.71
N ALA A 518 33.17 -17.67 -3.51
CA ALA A 518 32.38 -18.22 -4.59
C ALA A 518 32.16 -17.16 -5.65
N GLY A 519 31.87 -17.57 -6.88
CA GLY A 519 31.57 -16.65 -7.94
C GLY A 519 30.67 -17.28 -8.99
N VAL A 520 30.07 -16.42 -9.77
CA VAL A 520 29.27 -16.80 -10.93
C VAL A 520 29.83 -16.14 -12.18
N ILE A 521 29.75 -16.84 -13.29
CA ILE A 521 30.09 -16.28 -14.60
C ILE A 521 28.89 -15.44 -15.05
N ALA A 522 29.09 -14.13 -15.04
CA ALA A 522 28.06 -13.19 -15.44
C ALA A 522 27.94 -13.07 -16.97
N TRP A 523 29.03 -13.26 -17.69
CA TRP A 523 29.06 -13.26 -19.13
C TRP A 523 30.22 -14.12 -19.63
N TRP A 524 30.01 -14.87 -20.68
CA TRP A 524 30.99 -15.77 -21.24
C TRP A 524 30.96 -15.78 -22.75
N LYS A 525 32.09 -15.56 -23.35
CA LYS A 525 32.33 -15.82 -24.77
C LYS A 525 33.41 -16.89 -24.91
N ASP A 526 34.55 -16.68 -24.29
CA ASP A 526 35.71 -17.57 -24.21
C ASP A 526 36.55 -17.20 -22.99
N ALA A 527 37.68 -17.90 -22.76
CA ALA A 527 38.54 -17.68 -21.62
C ALA A 527 39.17 -16.27 -21.54
N ASP A 528 39.36 -15.64 -22.70
CA ASP A 528 39.94 -14.30 -22.84
C ASP A 528 38.88 -13.19 -22.83
N ASN A 529 37.60 -13.57 -22.93
CA ASN A 529 36.48 -12.64 -23.02
C ASN A 529 35.33 -13.14 -22.13
N CYS A 530 35.29 -12.69 -20.89
CA CYS A 530 34.29 -13.11 -19.91
C CYS A 530 34.17 -12.11 -18.76
N ALA A 531 33.10 -12.23 -17.96
CA ALA A 531 32.88 -11.47 -16.74
C ALA A 531 32.45 -12.39 -15.59
N TYR A 532 33.00 -12.14 -14.43
CA TYR A 532 32.72 -12.85 -13.19
C TYR A 532 32.25 -11.87 -12.12
N VAL A 533 31.28 -12.30 -11.32
CA VAL A 533 30.92 -11.65 -10.06
C VAL A 533 31.15 -12.66 -8.95
N GLY A 534 31.86 -12.27 -7.92
CA GLY A 534 32.21 -13.21 -6.85
C GLY A 534 32.43 -12.59 -5.49
N LEU A 535 32.50 -13.47 -4.50
CA LEU A 535 32.85 -13.19 -3.13
C LEU A 535 34.32 -13.63 -2.88
N ASP A 536 35.06 -12.78 -2.22
CA ASP A 536 36.48 -12.97 -1.83
C ASP A 536 36.55 -12.90 -0.30
N ALA A 537 36.67 -14.08 0.34
CA ALA A 537 36.68 -14.16 1.79
C ALA A 537 37.98 -13.61 2.39
N GLU A 538 39.11 -13.76 1.70
CA GLU A 538 40.42 -13.31 2.18
C GLU A 538 40.44 -11.78 2.33
N ASN A 539 39.86 -11.08 1.32
CA ASN A 539 39.82 -9.63 1.30
C ASN A 539 38.48 -9.05 1.83
N ARG A 540 37.57 -9.90 2.33
CA ARG A 540 36.23 -9.52 2.76
C ARG A 540 35.52 -8.57 1.76
N SER A 541 35.55 -8.98 0.48
CA SER A 541 34.99 -8.15 -0.60
C SER A 541 34.13 -8.98 -1.57
N TRP A 542 33.23 -8.31 -2.27
CA TRP A 542 32.72 -8.82 -3.52
C TRP A 542 33.44 -8.11 -4.67
N TYR A 543 33.52 -8.76 -5.84
CA TYR A 543 34.24 -8.21 -6.98
C TYR A 543 33.50 -8.44 -8.30
N LEU A 544 33.72 -7.51 -9.21
CA LEU A 544 33.46 -7.66 -10.64
C LEU A 544 34.81 -7.80 -11.34
N ARG A 545 35.02 -8.92 -12.01
CA ARG A 545 36.22 -9.19 -12.80
C ARG A 545 35.82 -9.36 -14.25
N THR A 546 36.44 -8.61 -15.13
CA THR A 546 36.21 -8.70 -16.59
C THR A 546 37.52 -8.99 -17.31
N LEU A 547 37.44 -9.85 -18.34
CA LEU A 547 38.52 -10.09 -19.29
C LEU A 547 38.05 -9.68 -20.68
N VAL A 548 38.86 -8.90 -21.35
CA VAL A 548 38.62 -8.46 -22.73
C VAL A 548 39.93 -8.64 -23.52
N GLY A 549 39.94 -9.60 -24.44
CA GLY A 549 41.14 -9.97 -25.18
C GLY A 549 42.28 -10.42 -24.25
N GLY A 550 41.97 -11.15 -23.18
CA GLY A 550 42.93 -11.60 -22.16
C GLY A 550 43.39 -10.52 -21.17
N LYS A 551 42.98 -9.26 -21.37
CA LYS A 551 43.32 -8.18 -20.44
C LYS A 551 42.30 -8.12 -19.31
N GLU A 552 42.79 -8.23 -18.09
CA GLU A 552 41.97 -8.23 -16.88
C GLU A 552 41.70 -6.82 -16.37
N ASN A 553 40.45 -6.57 -15.95
CA ASN A 553 40.05 -5.51 -15.05
C ASN A 553 39.28 -6.10 -13.87
N LYS A 554 39.62 -5.72 -12.63
CA LYS A 554 38.97 -6.17 -11.39
C LYS A 554 38.61 -4.97 -10.55
N GLU A 555 37.33 -4.84 -10.25
CA GLU A 555 36.79 -3.89 -9.30
C GLU A 555 36.35 -4.66 -8.06
N SER A 556 36.71 -4.17 -6.87
CA SER A 556 36.38 -4.82 -5.60
C SER A 556 35.70 -3.83 -4.66
N TYR A 557 34.72 -4.34 -3.92
CA TYR A 557 33.90 -3.56 -2.99
C TYR A 557 33.85 -4.29 -1.67
N ALA A 558 34.06 -3.57 -0.57
CA ALA A 558 34.04 -4.17 0.77
C ALA A 558 32.68 -4.78 1.07
N LEU A 559 32.70 -5.97 1.67
CA LEU A 559 31.49 -6.55 2.26
C LEU A 559 31.14 -5.82 3.56
N PRO A 560 29.86 -5.75 3.91
CA PRO A 560 29.44 -5.22 5.21
C PRO A 560 30.17 -5.91 6.38
N GLU A 561 30.41 -5.19 7.47
CA GLU A 561 31.07 -5.74 8.66
C GLU A 561 30.30 -6.92 9.25
N ASP A 562 28.98 -6.89 9.16
CA ASP A 562 28.07 -7.93 9.62
C ASP A 562 27.85 -9.07 8.62
N PHE A 563 28.58 -9.13 7.52
CA PHE A 563 28.46 -10.22 6.54
C PHE A 563 28.93 -11.55 7.16
N HIS A 564 28.04 -12.53 7.19
CA HIS A 564 28.33 -13.87 7.72
C HIS A 564 28.65 -14.86 6.59
N TRP A 565 29.72 -15.58 6.73
CA TRP A 565 30.07 -16.73 5.90
C TRP A 565 29.31 -17.98 6.38
N GLY A 566 29.15 -18.98 5.51
CA GLY A 566 28.50 -20.23 5.87
C GLY A 566 26.97 -20.19 5.92
N VAL A 567 26.34 -19.07 5.54
CA VAL A 567 24.88 -18.94 5.36
C VAL A 567 24.55 -18.64 3.91
N TYR A 568 23.29 -18.82 3.54
CA TYR A 568 22.85 -18.46 2.19
C TYR A 568 22.69 -16.94 2.05
N HIS A 569 23.27 -16.42 0.95
CA HIS A 569 23.06 -15.06 0.48
C HIS A 569 22.40 -15.09 -0.88
N HIS A 570 21.46 -14.20 -1.13
CA HIS A 570 20.84 -14.04 -2.43
C HIS A 570 21.75 -13.21 -3.33
N LEU A 571 22.26 -13.83 -4.39
CA LEU A 571 23.01 -13.16 -5.45
C LEU A 571 22.09 -12.90 -6.63
N ARG A 572 22.04 -11.65 -7.05
CA ARG A 572 21.28 -11.23 -8.23
C ARG A 572 22.19 -10.44 -9.17
N ILE A 573 22.24 -10.86 -10.42
CA ILE A 573 22.95 -10.17 -11.50
C ILE A 573 21.92 -9.75 -12.53
N CYS A 574 21.90 -8.47 -12.86
CA CYS A 574 21.07 -7.92 -13.90
C CYS A 574 21.96 -7.31 -14.97
N LEU A 575 22.06 -7.96 -16.11
CA LEU A 575 22.72 -7.42 -17.30
C LEU A 575 21.64 -6.83 -18.21
N LEU A 576 21.70 -5.53 -18.41
CA LEU A 576 20.80 -4.83 -19.30
C LEU A 576 21.59 -4.24 -20.45
N TYR A 577 21.19 -4.60 -21.68
CA TYR A 577 21.69 -3.91 -22.86
C TYR A 577 21.06 -2.53 -22.91
N THR A 578 21.86 -1.51 -22.63
CA THR A 578 21.49 -0.12 -22.87
C THR A 578 22.15 0.31 -24.17
N SER A 579 21.38 0.44 -25.25
CA SER A 579 21.87 1.18 -26.40
C SER A 579 22.19 2.61 -25.94
N PRO A 580 23.44 3.10 -26.10
CA PRO A 580 23.74 4.47 -25.74
C PRO A 580 22.85 5.39 -26.56
N SER A 581 22.01 6.19 -25.88
CA SER A 581 21.21 7.18 -26.58
C SER A 581 22.14 8.21 -27.24
N PRO A 582 21.76 8.84 -28.34
CA PRO A 582 22.55 9.93 -28.95
C PRO A 582 22.85 11.09 -27.98
N ARG A 583 22.11 11.18 -26.86
CA ARG A 583 22.35 12.16 -25.79
C ARG A 583 23.51 11.74 -24.87
N ASP A 584 23.71 10.45 -24.65
CA ASP A 584 24.78 9.95 -23.76
C ASP A 584 26.13 10.04 -24.44
N MET A 585 26.18 9.93 -25.77
CA MET A 585 27.41 10.11 -26.55
C MET A 585 27.93 11.54 -26.59
N ARG A 586 27.11 12.54 -26.24
CA ARG A 586 27.53 13.95 -26.14
C ARG A 586 28.18 14.32 -24.80
N ARG A 587 28.06 13.49 -23.78
CA ARG A 587 28.66 13.71 -22.45
C ARG A 587 30.03 13.05 -22.26
N SER A 588 30.48 12.25 -23.20
CA SER A 588 31.78 11.56 -23.17
C SER A 588 32.83 12.21 -24.10
N ARG A 589 32.68 13.49 -24.45
CA ARG A 589 33.71 14.29 -25.14
C ARG A 589 34.17 15.44 -24.29
#